data_62902c8f575acda921e929b58b6738ef
#
_entry.id   62902c8f575acda921e929b58b6738ef
#
_cell.length_a   1.000
_cell.length_b   1.000
_cell.length_c   1.000
_cell.angle_alpha   90.00
_cell.angle_beta   90.00
_cell.angle_gamma   90.00
#
_symmetry.space_group_name_H-M   'P 1'
#
loop_
_entity.id
_entity.type
_entity.pdbx_description
1 polymer ?
#
loop_
_entity_poly.entity_id
_entity_poly.type
_entity_poly.pdbx_seq_one_letter_code
_entity_poly.pdbx_strand_id
1 'polypeptide(L)'
;MSRAVILSGVPTPIGRYGGGLAEVRPDDLAADVIRVAVERAGVAADEIEDVWFGCANQAGEDNRNVARMAALLAGLPDSVAGVTVNRLCASGLSAIIAACHAVAAGDGDLFVAGGVESMSRAPLVMAKPDTAFPRGNQTVWDTTLGWRFPNPRMEELFPLESMGETGENVAERWDVSRADQDAFALRSQQRWAAAAQAGRFDDELVSVNGLERDEHPRADTNAEKLAALKPAFRSGGTVTAGNSSGINDGAAAVVVASEEKARELGAAPLGVFVGSAVAGVDPRVMGIGPIPAVRKLLERAGIGIDEIDLVELNEAFASQSLVVIRELGLDDEKVNVNGGAIALGHPLGMSGARLVVSLLHELRRRGGRYGLATLCVGVGQGQAALFERV
;
A
#
# COMPACT_ATOMS: atom_id res chain seq x y z
N MET A 1 15.33 24.26 3.83
CA MET A 1 14.95 22.85 3.98
C MET A 1 15.29 22.17 2.68
N SER A 2 16.02 21.06 2.72
CA SER A 2 16.31 20.27 1.53
C SER A 2 15.04 19.61 1.00
N ARG A 3 14.89 19.54 -0.32
CA ARG A 3 13.77 18.79 -0.94
C ARG A 3 14.14 17.30 -0.98
N ALA A 4 13.19 16.46 -0.63
CA ALA A 4 13.37 15.02 -0.75
C ALA A 4 12.98 14.55 -2.15
N VAL A 5 13.81 13.70 -2.75
CA VAL A 5 13.61 13.11 -4.08
C VAL A 5 13.64 11.60 -4.01
N ILE A 6 12.95 10.93 -4.91
CA ILE A 6 12.95 9.49 -5.07
C ILE A 6 13.90 9.13 -6.21
N LEU A 7 14.98 8.40 -5.90
CA LEU A 7 15.99 8.02 -6.90
C LEU A 7 15.63 6.74 -7.65
N SER A 8 15.09 5.76 -6.92
CA SER A 8 14.69 4.46 -7.49
C SER A 8 13.44 3.94 -6.82
N GLY A 9 12.77 2.99 -7.46
CA GLY A 9 11.64 2.29 -6.88
C GLY A 9 11.50 0.89 -7.47
N VAL A 10 11.29 -0.10 -6.59
CA VAL A 10 11.26 -1.51 -6.97
C VAL A 10 10.18 -2.24 -6.17
N PRO A 11 9.11 -2.74 -6.78
CA PRO A 11 8.21 -3.70 -6.16
C PRO A 11 8.51 -5.13 -6.62
N THR A 12 8.19 -6.11 -5.79
CA THR A 12 7.97 -7.47 -6.25
C THR A 12 6.67 -7.54 -7.05
N PRO A 13 6.46 -8.57 -7.88
CA PRO A 13 5.11 -8.96 -8.23
C PRO A 13 4.28 -9.21 -6.96
N ILE A 14 2.97 -8.99 -7.05
CA ILE A 14 2.06 -9.30 -5.96
C ILE A 14 1.63 -10.76 -6.06
N GLY A 15 2.00 -11.56 -5.04
CA GLY A 15 1.57 -12.95 -4.89
C GLY A 15 0.12 -13.03 -4.40
N ARG A 16 -0.62 -14.01 -4.88
CA ARG A 16 -1.92 -14.36 -4.30
C ARG A 16 -1.73 -15.12 -2.99
N TYR A 17 -2.72 -15.13 -2.14
CA TYR A 17 -2.73 -15.94 -0.92
C TYR A 17 -2.46 -17.42 -1.24
N GLY A 18 -1.44 -17.99 -0.59
CA GLY A 18 -0.98 -19.36 -0.86
C GLY A 18 -0.37 -19.56 -2.25
N GLY A 19 0.07 -18.49 -2.92
CA GLY A 19 0.68 -18.52 -4.26
C GLY A 19 2.20 -18.57 -4.26
N GLY A 20 2.82 -18.03 -5.30
CA GLY A 20 4.26 -18.13 -5.57
C GLY A 20 5.17 -17.49 -4.52
N LEU A 21 4.66 -16.54 -3.72
CA LEU A 21 5.39 -15.91 -2.62
C LEU A 21 5.07 -16.51 -1.25
N ALA A 22 4.16 -17.48 -1.14
CA ALA A 22 3.69 -18.01 0.14
C ALA A 22 4.79 -18.67 0.99
N GLU A 23 5.85 -19.18 0.36
CA GLU A 23 6.97 -19.81 1.06
C GLU A 23 8.14 -18.84 1.31
N VAL A 24 8.07 -17.62 0.79
CA VAL A 24 9.11 -16.60 1.00
C VAL A 24 8.83 -15.88 2.32
N ARG A 25 9.82 -15.82 3.19
CA ARG A 25 9.72 -15.09 4.45
C ARG A 25 9.58 -13.58 4.20
N PRO A 26 8.81 -12.83 5.00
CA PRO A 26 8.66 -11.38 4.80
C PRO A 26 9.97 -10.59 4.94
N ASP A 27 10.87 -11.02 5.81
CA ASP A 27 12.18 -10.40 6.00
C ASP A 27 13.10 -10.61 4.78
N ASP A 28 13.08 -11.80 4.15
CA ASP A 28 13.79 -12.09 2.90
C ASP A 28 13.17 -11.31 1.72
N LEU A 29 11.84 -11.29 1.63
CA LEU A 29 11.11 -10.57 0.58
C LEU A 29 11.42 -9.06 0.62
N ALA A 30 11.47 -8.48 1.83
CA ALA A 30 11.86 -7.09 2.03
C ALA A 30 13.35 -6.85 1.67
N ALA A 31 14.24 -7.78 2.02
CA ALA A 31 15.66 -7.69 1.70
C ALA A 31 15.93 -7.66 0.19
N ASP A 32 15.21 -8.47 -0.58
CA ASP A 32 15.36 -8.51 -2.05
C ASP A 32 15.03 -7.16 -2.69
N VAL A 33 13.92 -6.52 -2.31
CA VAL A 33 13.57 -5.21 -2.88
C VAL A 33 14.49 -4.09 -2.38
N ILE A 34 14.98 -4.14 -1.14
CA ILE A 34 15.97 -3.19 -0.61
C ILE A 34 17.26 -3.27 -1.41
N ARG A 35 17.81 -4.46 -1.59
CA ARG A 35 19.05 -4.69 -2.36
C ARG A 35 18.92 -4.14 -3.77
N VAL A 36 17.86 -4.49 -4.49
CA VAL A 36 17.67 -4.06 -5.88
C VAL A 36 17.39 -2.55 -5.98
N ALA A 37 16.67 -1.97 -5.01
CA ALA A 37 16.43 -0.52 -5.00
C ALA A 37 17.75 0.26 -4.84
N VAL A 38 18.63 -0.18 -3.94
CA VAL A 38 19.97 0.41 -3.72
C VAL A 38 20.85 0.25 -4.96
N GLU A 39 20.87 -0.95 -5.57
CA GLU A 39 21.58 -1.21 -6.82
C GLU A 39 21.09 -0.31 -7.97
N ARG A 40 19.77 -0.18 -8.16
CA ARG A 40 19.18 0.68 -9.21
C ARG A 40 19.41 2.17 -8.96
N ALA A 41 19.49 2.59 -7.71
CA ALA A 41 19.84 3.97 -7.36
C ALA A 41 21.32 4.29 -7.60
N GLY A 42 22.18 3.27 -7.68
CA GLY A 42 23.63 3.44 -7.86
C GLY A 42 24.31 4.11 -6.66
N VAL A 43 23.76 3.92 -5.45
CA VAL A 43 24.28 4.53 -4.22
C VAL A 43 25.15 3.54 -3.44
N ALA A 44 26.12 4.06 -2.69
CA ALA A 44 26.94 3.25 -1.80
C ALA A 44 26.12 2.87 -0.55
N ALA A 45 26.17 1.60 -0.17
CA ALA A 45 25.36 1.07 0.93
C ALA A 45 25.73 1.67 2.30
N ASP A 46 26.97 2.09 2.49
CA ASP A 46 27.49 2.71 3.71
C ASP A 46 27.13 4.20 3.85
N GLU A 47 26.59 4.80 2.80
CA GLU A 47 26.04 6.17 2.84
C GLU A 47 24.56 6.21 3.25
N ILE A 48 23.89 5.04 3.38
CA ILE A 48 22.49 4.96 3.80
C ILE A 48 22.41 5.18 5.31
N GLU A 49 21.64 6.19 5.73
CA GLU A 49 21.44 6.55 7.15
C GLU A 49 20.54 5.54 7.87
N ASP A 50 19.40 5.22 7.26
CA ASP A 50 18.39 4.39 7.91
C ASP A 50 17.46 3.73 6.88
N VAL A 51 16.83 2.62 7.30
CA VAL A 51 15.82 1.88 6.53
C VAL A 51 14.46 2.00 7.21
N TRP A 52 13.52 2.65 6.57
CA TRP A 52 12.14 2.86 7.04
C TRP A 52 11.18 1.91 6.32
N PHE A 53 10.66 0.90 7.00
CA PHE A 53 9.86 -0.11 6.30
C PHE A 53 8.49 -0.33 6.95
N GLY A 54 7.44 -0.22 6.14
CA GLY A 54 6.07 -0.45 6.55
C GLY A 54 5.75 -1.94 6.68
N CYS A 55 5.09 -2.34 7.78
CA CYS A 55 4.55 -3.67 7.97
C CYS A 55 3.33 -3.60 8.89
N ALA A 56 2.18 -4.10 8.45
CA ALA A 56 0.94 -4.04 9.22
C ALA A 56 0.83 -5.16 10.25
N ASN A 57 1.17 -6.38 9.85
CA ASN A 57 1.24 -7.52 10.76
C ASN A 57 2.68 -7.66 11.28
N GLN A 58 2.87 -7.70 12.58
CA GLN A 58 4.17 -7.86 13.22
C GLN A 58 4.13 -9.02 14.23
N ALA A 59 3.29 -10.01 13.96
CA ALA A 59 3.06 -11.13 14.86
C ALA A 59 3.91 -12.37 14.54
N GLY A 60 4.42 -12.49 13.31
CA GLY A 60 5.15 -13.66 12.81
C GLY A 60 6.63 -13.41 12.53
N GLU A 61 7.09 -13.83 11.38
CA GLU A 61 8.47 -13.69 10.92
C GLU A 61 8.86 -12.23 10.62
N ASP A 62 7.87 -11.37 10.49
CA ASP A 62 7.93 -9.91 10.39
C ASP A 62 8.05 -9.19 11.75
N ASN A 63 8.17 -9.95 12.83
CA ASN A 63 8.19 -9.43 14.19
C ASN A 63 9.44 -8.60 14.53
N ARG A 64 9.36 -7.90 15.65
CA ARG A 64 10.36 -7.00 16.20
C ARG A 64 10.60 -5.79 15.31
N ASN A 65 11.50 -5.93 14.32
CA ASN A 65 11.85 -4.82 13.42
C ASN A 65 12.26 -5.41 12.06
N VAL A 66 11.26 -5.68 11.22
CA VAL A 66 11.49 -6.25 9.89
C VAL A 66 12.40 -5.38 9.03
N ALA A 67 12.36 -4.05 9.18
CA ALA A 67 13.23 -3.13 8.46
C ALA A 67 14.70 -3.40 8.75
N ARG A 68 15.07 -3.52 10.03
CA ARG A 68 16.45 -3.79 10.42
C ARG A 68 16.90 -5.21 10.01
N MET A 69 16.01 -6.20 10.14
CA MET A 69 16.28 -7.56 9.71
C MET A 69 16.55 -7.60 8.20
N ALA A 70 15.69 -6.97 7.41
CA ALA A 70 15.80 -6.91 5.97
C ALA A 70 17.04 -6.12 5.49
N ALA A 71 17.40 -5.02 6.17
CA ALA A 71 18.61 -4.27 5.86
C ALA A 71 19.88 -5.14 5.95
N LEU A 72 20.00 -5.93 7.03
CA LEU A 72 21.13 -6.85 7.21
C LEU A 72 21.10 -8.00 6.19
N LEU A 73 19.94 -8.58 5.93
CA LEU A 73 19.76 -9.64 4.93
C LEU A 73 20.03 -9.15 3.50
N ALA A 74 19.74 -7.87 3.21
CA ALA A 74 20.07 -7.22 1.94
C ALA A 74 21.58 -6.98 1.75
N GLY A 75 22.38 -7.17 2.80
CA GLY A 75 23.83 -6.94 2.78
C GLY A 75 24.24 -5.50 3.06
N LEU A 76 23.34 -4.67 3.59
CA LEU A 76 23.73 -3.33 4.06
C LEU A 76 24.65 -3.46 5.30
N PRO A 77 25.59 -2.53 5.49
CA PRO A 77 26.48 -2.53 6.66
C PRO A 77 25.71 -2.52 7.98
N ASP A 78 26.33 -3.03 9.03
CA ASP A 78 25.77 -3.05 10.39
C ASP A 78 25.63 -1.64 11.01
N SER A 79 26.26 -0.64 10.42
CA SER A 79 26.08 0.77 10.75
C SER A 79 24.73 1.34 10.32
N VAL A 80 24.07 0.77 9.29
CA VAL A 80 22.77 1.22 8.79
C VAL A 80 21.66 0.81 9.75
N ALA A 81 20.96 1.77 10.32
CA ALA A 81 19.83 1.51 11.22
C ALA A 81 18.58 1.00 10.49
N GLY A 82 17.50 0.75 11.21
CA GLY A 82 16.22 0.35 10.60
C GLY A 82 15.07 0.52 11.57
N VAL A 83 13.91 0.95 11.07
CA VAL A 83 12.67 1.12 11.84
C VAL A 83 11.46 0.61 11.10
N THR A 84 10.61 -0.16 11.78
CA THR A 84 9.33 -0.62 11.24
C THR A 84 8.22 0.37 11.56
N VAL A 85 7.48 0.76 10.53
CA VAL A 85 6.36 1.71 10.61
C VAL A 85 5.04 0.96 10.42
N ASN A 86 4.05 1.22 11.29
CA ASN A 86 2.72 0.65 11.16
C ASN A 86 1.64 1.73 11.11
N ARG A 87 1.00 1.83 9.98
CA ARG A 87 -0.27 2.53 9.73
C ARG A 87 -1.19 1.63 8.92
N LEU A 88 -1.25 0.35 9.27
CA LEU A 88 -2.03 -0.66 8.56
C LEU A 88 -1.80 -0.59 7.03
N CYS A 89 -2.85 -0.43 6.23
CA CYS A 89 -2.79 -0.36 4.76
C CYS A 89 -1.83 0.71 4.21
N ALA A 90 -1.58 1.79 4.95
CA ALA A 90 -0.71 2.88 4.53
C ALA A 90 0.70 2.83 5.14
N SER A 91 1.12 1.69 5.73
CA SER A 91 2.42 1.57 6.39
C SER A 91 3.59 1.90 5.45
N GLY A 92 3.60 1.38 4.23
CA GLY A 92 4.65 1.66 3.24
C GLY A 92 4.68 3.12 2.79
N LEU A 93 3.50 3.74 2.57
CA LEU A 93 3.44 5.18 2.26
C LEU A 93 3.91 6.03 3.45
N SER A 94 3.55 5.64 4.68
CA SER A 94 4.02 6.33 5.91
C SER A 94 5.54 6.24 6.07
N ALA A 95 6.15 5.11 5.72
CA ALA A 95 7.60 4.93 5.75
C ALA A 95 8.30 5.87 4.76
N ILE A 96 7.80 5.94 3.51
CA ILE A 96 8.34 6.86 2.48
C ILE A 96 8.20 8.32 2.94
N ILE A 97 7.03 8.71 3.45
CA ILE A 97 6.78 10.06 3.95
C ILE A 97 7.73 10.40 5.12
N ALA A 98 7.96 9.46 6.04
CA ALA A 98 8.86 9.66 7.16
C ALA A 98 10.30 9.89 6.71
N ALA A 99 10.81 9.10 5.77
CA ALA A 99 12.12 9.31 5.17
C ALA A 99 12.22 10.66 4.43
N CYS A 100 11.19 11.06 3.69
CA CYS A 100 11.15 12.39 3.05
C CYS A 100 11.16 13.52 4.07
N HIS A 101 10.49 13.37 5.21
CA HIS A 101 10.50 14.35 6.30
C HIS A 101 11.85 14.38 7.01
N ALA A 102 12.54 13.24 7.19
CA ALA A 102 13.89 13.17 7.75
C ALA A 102 14.87 13.98 6.88
N VAL A 103 14.83 13.80 5.55
CA VAL A 103 15.61 14.65 4.60
C VAL A 103 15.28 16.13 4.78
N ALA A 104 14.00 16.49 4.84
CA ALA A 104 13.59 17.89 4.97
C ALA A 104 13.98 18.50 6.32
N ALA A 105 14.07 17.68 7.38
CA ALA A 105 14.53 18.08 8.72
C ALA A 105 16.06 18.19 8.82
N GLY A 106 16.80 17.57 7.91
CA GLY A 106 18.27 17.51 7.94
C GLY A 106 18.81 16.40 8.84
N ASP A 107 18.02 15.34 9.08
CA ASP A 107 18.44 14.19 9.87
C ASP A 107 19.34 13.22 9.08
N GLY A 108 19.49 13.44 7.78
CA GLY A 108 20.34 12.70 6.86
C GLY A 108 19.99 12.98 5.40
N ASP A 109 20.78 12.45 4.49
CA ASP A 109 20.69 12.74 3.06
C ASP A 109 20.27 11.54 2.19
N LEU A 110 20.33 10.31 2.74
CA LEU A 110 20.06 9.10 1.97
C LEU A 110 19.39 8.03 2.83
N PHE A 111 18.20 7.61 2.41
CA PHE A 111 17.38 6.63 3.12
C PHE A 111 16.85 5.56 2.16
N VAL A 112 16.60 4.37 2.69
CA VAL A 112 15.73 3.38 2.01
C VAL A 112 14.38 3.38 2.71
N ALA A 113 13.29 3.46 1.95
CA ALA A 113 11.95 3.39 2.50
C ALA A 113 11.06 2.46 1.68
N GLY A 114 10.05 1.87 2.30
CA GLY A 114 9.19 0.93 1.60
C GLY A 114 8.22 0.21 2.50
N GLY A 115 7.88 -1.02 2.12
CA GLY A 115 7.04 -1.86 2.96
C GLY A 115 6.89 -3.27 2.44
N VAL A 116 6.48 -4.16 3.34
CA VAL A 116 6.30 -5.59 3.10
C VAL A 116 5.06 -6.09 3.82
N GLU A 117 4.40 -7.05 3.22
CA GLU A 117 3.39 -7.87 3.88
C GLU A 117 3.42 -9.28 3.32
N SER A 118 3.46 -10.28 4.19
CA SER A 118 3.18 -11.66 3.82
C SER A 118 1.95 -12.12 4.59
N MET A 119 0.80 -12.03 3.91
CA MET A 119 -0.47 -12.44 4.51
C MET A 119 -0.64 -13.97 4.50
N SER A 120 0.05 -14.66 3.58
CA SER A 120 0.11 -16.13 3.54
C SER A 120 0.84 -16.73 4.74
N ARG A 121 1.80 -16.01 5.32
CA ARG A 121 2.60 -16.45 6.46
C ARG A 121 2.18 -15.84 7.80
N ALA A 122 1.07 -15.12 7.80
CA ALA A 122 0.51 -14.56 9.03
C ALA A 122 0.21 -15.69 10.03
N PRO A 123 0.76 -15.63 11.27
CA PRO A 123 0.67 -16.75 12.20
C PRO A 123 -0.69 -16.80 12.89
N LEU A 124 -1.00 -17.99 13.41
CA LEU A 124 -2.03 -18.16 14.41
C LEU A 124 -1.46 -17.80 15.79
N VAL A 125 -2.18 -17.00 16.57
CA VAL A 125 -1.73 -16.54 17.90
C VAL A 125 -2.76 -16.83 18.97
N MET A 126 -2.28 -17.01 20.20
CA MET A 126 -3.09 -17.29 21.37
C MET A 126 -2.61 -16.42 22.55
N ALA A 127 -3.53 -15.90 23.36
CA ALA A 127 -3.19 -15.19 24.58
C ALA A 127 -2.55 -16.13 25.61
N LYS A 128 -1.66 -15.59 26.42
CA LYS A 128 -1.22 -16.32 27.63
C LYS A 128 -2.39 -16.47 28.58
N PRO A 129 -2.52 -17.63 29.24
CA PRO A 129 -3.56 -17.81 30.26
C PRO A 129 -3.37 -16.83 31.42
N ASP A 130 -4.48 -16.36 31.99
CA ASP A 130 -4.49 -15.48 33.17
C ASP A 130 -4.15 -16.21 34.46
N THR A 131 -4.23 -17.55 34.42
CA THR A 131 -3.97 -18.43 35.58
C THR A 131 -2.98 -19.53 35.26
N ALA A 132 -2.26 -20.04 36.28
CA ALA A 132 -1.28 -21.10 36.10
C ALA A 132 -1.87 -22.43 35.60
N PHE A 133 -3.13 -22.70 35.91
CA PHE A 133 -3.85 -23.92 35.53
C PHE A 133 -5.18 -23.56 34.86
N PRO A 134 -5.15 -23.10 33.61
CA PRO A 134 -6.37 -22.69 32.91
C PRO A 134 -7.28 -23.89 32.66
N ARG A 135 -8.59 -23.67 32.77
CA ARG A 135 -9.63 -24.65 32.43
C ARG A 135 -10.51 -24.08 31.34
N GLY A 136 -11.04 -24.94 30.48
CA GLY A 136 -11.93 -24.58 29.39
C GLY A 136 -11.18 -24.35 28.05
N ASN A 137 -11.92 -23.93 27.04
CA ASN A 137 -11.40 -23.72 25.70
C ASN A 137 -10.53 -22.46 25.64
N GLN A 138 -9.54 -22.48 24.75
CA GLN A 138 -8.68 -21.33 24.42
C GLN A 138 -9.01 -20.85 23.01
N THR A 139 -9.00 -19.53 22.79
CA THR A 139 -9.19 -18.95 21.46
C THR A 139 -7.84 -18.80 20.78
N VAL A 140 -7.74 -19.33 19.56
CA VAL A 140 -6.62 -19.10 18.63
C VAL A 140 -7.10 -18.12 17.56
N TRP A 141 -6.32 -17.05 17.36
CA TRP A 141 -6.64 -15.98 16.43
C TRP A 141 -5.83 -16.13 15.16
N ASP A 142 -6.48 -16.06 14.00
CA ASP A 142 -5.82 -15.88 12.71
C ASP A 142 -5.43 -14.39 12.58
N THR A 143 -4.13 -14.13 12.33
CA THR A 143 -3.63 -12.76 12.22
C THR A 143 -3.57 -12.24 10.79
N THR A 144 -4.04 -13.02 9.82
CA THR A 144 -4.05 -12.65 8.40
C THR A 144 -4.85 -11.36 8.15
N LEU A 145 -6.05 -11.29 8.71
CA LEU A 145 -6.97 -10.15 8.64
C LEU A 145 -7.82 -10.06 9.91
N GLY A 146 -8.47 -8.90 10.05
CA GLY A 146 -9.47 -8.70 11.09
C GLY A 146 -8.88 -8.41 12.47
N TRP A 147 -9.77 -8.51 13.45
CA TRP A 147 -9.48 -8.21 14.84
C TRP A 147 -8.88 -9.43 15.53
N ARG A 148 -7.82 -9.19 16.30
CA ARG A 148 -7.25 -10.14 17.26
C ARG A 148 -7.09 -9.47 18.61
N PHE A 149 -7.31 -10.20 19.69
CA PHE A 149 -7.28 -9.66 21.05
C PHE A 149 -8.11 -8.37 21.18
N PRO A 150 -9.40 -8.36 20.77
CA PRO A 150 -10.18 -7.15 20.77
C PRO A 150 -10.26 -6.55 22.19
N ASN A 151 -10.07 -5.23 22.26
CA ASN A 151 -10.22 -4.51 23.51
C ASN A 151 -11.70 -4.28 23.79
N PRO A 152 -12.30 -4.78 24.89
CA PRO A 152 -13.72 -4.62 25.18
C PRO A 152 -14.16 -3.15 25.20
N ARG A 153 -13.32 -2.23 25.65
CA ARG A 153 -13.62 -0.80 25.65
C ARG A 153 -13.73 -0.21 24.24
N MET A 154 -12.96 -0.75 23.29
CA MET A 154 -13.12 -0.35 21.88
C MET A 154 -14.44 -0.86 21.31
N GLU A 155 -14.84 -2.10 21.68
CA GLU A 155 -16.11 -2.70 21.26
C GLU A 155 -17.32 -1.94 21.79
N GLU A 156 -17.22 -1.37 23.01
CA GLU A 156 -18.23 -0.46 23.58
C GLU A 156 -18.36 0.87 22.83
N LEU A 157 -17.26 1.38 22.24
CA LEU A 157 -17.24 2.66 21.54
C LEU A 157 -17.62 2.52 20.07
N PHE A 158 -17.12 1.47 19.40
CA PHE A 158 -17.32 1.23 17.98
C PHE A 158 -17.54 -0.27 17.73
N PRO A 159 -18.51 -0.65 16.90
CA PRO A 159 -18.59 -2.03 16.42
C PRO A 159 -17.28 -2.45 15.76
N LEU A 160 -16.70 -3.58 16.19
CA LEU A 160 -15.48 -4.13 15.60
C LEU A 160 -15.81 -4.90 14.32
N GLU A 161 -16.29 -4.17 13.32
CA GLU A 161 -16.71 -4.73 12.04
C GLU A 161 -15.52 -5.27 11.23
N SER A 162 -15.78 -6.28 10.41
CA SER A 162 -14.79 -6.73 9.43
C SER A 162 -14.57 -5.66 8.36
N MET A 163 -13.44 -5.71 7.65
CA MET A 163 -13.16 -4.73 6.60
C MET A 163 -14.23 -4.73 5.50
N GLY A 164 -14.74 -5.90 5.12
CA GLY A 164 -15.80 -5.98 4.13
C GLY A 164 -17.13 -5.36 4.58
N GLU A 165 -17.47 -5.45 5.88
CA GLU A 165 -18.62 -4.74 6.45
C GLU A 165 -18.45 -3.22 6.33
N THR A 166 -17.24 -2.68 6.54
CA THR A 166 -17.00 -1.25 6.31
C THR A 166 -17.19 -0.84 4.84
N GLY A 167 -16.88 -1.75 3.90
CA GLY A 167 -17.16 -1.58 2.48
C GLY A 167 -18.65 -1.53 2.16
N GLU A 168 -19.45 -2.40 2.82
CA GLU A 168 -20.92 -2.39 2.73
C GLU A 168 -21.51 -1.11 3.34
N ASN A 169 -20.99 -0.66 4.48
CA ASN A 169 -21.45 0.59 5.11
C ASN A 169 -21.24 1.81 4.20
N VAL A 170 -20.11 1.84 3.47
CA VAL A 170 -19.85 2.89 2.47
C VAL A 170 -20.82 2.76 1.30
N ALA A 171 -21.04 1.54 0.78
CA ALA A 171 -21.99 1.32 -0.31
C ALA A 171 -23.41 1.79 0.05
N GLU A 172 -23.89 1.43 1.24
CA GLU A 172 -25.20 1.81 1.75
C GLU A 172 -25.32 3.32 1.96
N ARG A 173 -24.34 3.93 2.66
CA ARG A 173 -24.40 5.35 3.05
C ARG A 173 -24.30 6.32 1.88
N TRP A 174 -23.62 5.95 0.81
CA TRP A 174 -23.43 6.78 -0.40
C TRP A 174 -24.16 6.24 -1.63
N ASP A 175 -25.09 5.30 -1.43
CA ASP A 175 -25.92 4.71 -2.49
C ASP A 175 -25.09 4.22 -3.70
N VAL A 176 -24.07 3.42 -3.42
CA VAL A 176 -23.23 2.81 -4.48
C VAL A 176 -23.80 1.45 -4.85
N SER A 177 -24.35 1.36 -6.06
CA SER A 177 -24.99 0.13 -6.53
C SER A 177 -24.01 -1.01 -6.73
N ARG A 178 -24.49 -2.26 -6.65
CA ARG A 178 -23.70 -3.44 -7.01
C ARG A 178 -23.20 -3.37 -8.44
N ALA A 179 -24.01 -2.87 -9.37
CA ALA A 179 -23.66 -2.74 -10.79
C ALA A 179 -22.49 -1.78 -10.99
N ASP A 180 -22.48 -0.62 -10.30
CA ASP A 180 -21.36 0.33 -10.34
C ASP A 180 -20.08 -0.28 -9.79
N GLN A 181 -20.17 -1.04 -8.68
CA GLN A 181 -19.03 -1.71 -8.07
C GLN A 181 -18.42 -2.76 -9.00
N ASP A 182 -19.25 -3.59 -9.63
CA ASP A 182 -18.79 -4.61 -10.57
C ASP A 182 -18.21 -3.99 -11.85
N ALA A 183 -18.79 -2.89 -12.36
CA ALA A 183 -18.24 -2.16 -13.50
C ALA A 183 -16.87 -1.55 -13.19
N PHE A 184 -16.70 -0.98 -12.00
CA PHE A 184 -15.42 -0.47 -11.53
C PHE A 184 -14.37 -1.59 -11.43
N ALA A 185 -14.73 -2.72 -10.85
CA ALA A 185 -13.85 -3.87 -10.72
C ALA A 185 -13.42 -4.44 -12.08
N LEU A 186 -14.36 -4.55 -13.03
CA LEU A 186 -14.07 -4.97 -14.40
C LEU A 186 -13.07 -4.02 -15.06
N ARG A 187 -13.26 -2.71 -14.92
CA ARG A 187 -12.36 -1.69 -15.45
C ARG A 187 -10.95 -1.82 -14.87
N SER A 188 -10.81 -2.06 -13.54
CA SER A 188 -9.50 -2.29 -12.91
C SER A 188 -8.77 -3.48 -13.54
N GLN A 189 -9.46 -4.61 -13.74
CA GLN A 189 -8.90 -5.80 -14.40
C GLN A 189 -8.51 -5.52 -15.87
N GLN A 190 -9.33 -4.81 -16.61
CA GLN A 190 -9.07 -4.47 -18.01
C GLN A 190 -7.86 -3.53 -18.15
N ARG A 191 -7.76 -2.52 -17.28
CA ARG A 191 -6.62 -1.60 -17.25
C ARG A 191 -5.32 -2.33 -16.93
N TRP A 192 -5.35 -3.22 -15.93
CA TRP A 192 -4.18 -4.05 -15.64
C TRP A 192 -3.78 -4.92 -16.85
N ALA A 193 -4.74 -5.60 -17.47
CA ALA A 193 -4.45 -6.47 -18.62
C ALA A 193 -3.83 -5.70 -19.78
N ALA A 194 -4.36 -4.51 -20.10
CA ALA A 194 -3.80 -3.64 -21.11
C ALA A 194 -2.39 -3.13 -20.77
N ALA A 195 -2.16 -2.74 -19.50
CA ALA A 195 -0.87 -2.31 -19.01
C ALA A 195 0.18 -3.43 -19.06
N ALA A 196 -0.18 -4.64 -18.62
CA ALA A 196 0.68 -5.81 -18.66
C ALA A 196 1.04 -6.21 -20.09
N GLN A 197 0.05 -6.18 -21.01
CA GLN A 197 0.31 -6.43 -22.43
C GLN A 197 1.24 -5.39 -23.06
N ALA A 198 1.16 -4.15 -22.59
CA ALA A 198 2.01 -3.06 -23.07
C ALA A 198 3.39 -2.99 -22.39
N GLY A 199 3.74 -3.97 -21.50
CA GLY A 199 5.01 -4.02 -20.78
C GLY A 199 5.20 -2.87 -19.77
N ARG A 200 4.09 -2.30 -19.23
CA ARG A 200 4.17 -1.12 -18.35
C ARG A 200 4.87 -1.38 -17.03
N PHE A 201 4.91 -2.64 -16.59
CA PHE A 201 5.49 -3.06 -15.32
C PHE A 201 6.91 -3.61 -15.44
N ASP A 202 7.42 -3.83 -16.67
CA ASP A 202 8.68 -4.53 -16.91
C ASP A 202 9.90 -3.79 -16.30
N ASP A 203 9.90 -2.45 -16.32
CA ASP A 203 10.96 -1.63 -15.72
C ASP A 203 10.83 -1.48 -14.19
N GLU A 204 9.66 -1.78 -13.63
CA GLU A 204 9.37 -1.62 -12.20
C GLU A 204 9.73 -2.88 -11.43
N LEU A 205 9.20 -4.03 -11.85
CA LEU A 205 9.21 -5.28 -11.10
C LEU A 205 10.61 -5.88 -10.92
N VAL A 206 10.78 -6.58 -9.81
CA VAL A 206 11.89 -7.51 -9.57
C VAL A 206 11.34 -8.90 -9.32
N SER A 207 11.82 -9.88 -10.08
CA SER A 207 11.43 -11.28 -9.88
C SER A 207 11.93 -11.82 -8.54
N VAL A 208 11.05 -12.48 -7.81
CA VAL A 208 11.37 -13.16 -6.55
C VAL A 208 10.79 -14.57 -6.60
N ASN A 209 11.60 -15.56 -6.21
CA ASN A 209 11.22 -16.98 -6.19
C ASN A 209 10.60 -17.48 -7.52
N GLY A 210 11.09 -16.93 -8.66
CA GLY A 210 10.60 -17.29 -9.99
C GLY A 210 9.25 -16.65 -10.35
N LEU A 211 8.65 -15.85 -9.49
CA LEU A 211 7.47 -15.05 -9.81
C LEU A 211 7.91 -13.75 -10.51
N GLU A 212 7.52 -13.59 -11.77
CA GLU A 212 7.91 -12.46 -12.63
C GLU A 212 6.77 -11.46 -12.85
N ARG A 213 5.53 -11.83 -12.56
CA ARG A 213 4.31 -11.04 -12.80
C ARG A 213 3.33 -11.17 -11.65
N ASP A 214 2.49 -10.15 -11.48
CA ASP A 214 1.41 -10.18 -10.50
C ASP A 214 0.50 -11.39 -10.74
N GLU A 215 0.22 -12.15 -9.67
CA GLU A 215 -0.50 -13.44 -9.72
C GLU A 215 -2.01 -13.29 -9.49
N HIS A 216 -2.42 -12.18 -8.86
CA HIS A 216 -3.80 -11.97 -8.46
C HIS A 216 -4.73 -11.64 -9.64
N PRO A 217 -4.30 -10.93 -10.70
CA PRO A 217 -5.19 -10.48 -11.77
C PRO A 217 -5.91 -11.61 -12.50
N ARG A 218 -7.13 -11.30 -12.94
CA ARG A 218 -8.04 -12.24 -13.64
C ARG A 218 -8.39 -11.67 -15.01
N ALA A 219 -7.50 -11.82 -15.97
CA ALA A 219 -7.67 -11.29 -17.32
C ALA A 219 -8.93 -11.82 -18.06
N ASP A 220 -9.47 -12.95 -17.61
CA ASP A 220 -10.69 -13.57 -18.16
C ASP A 220 -11.99 -13.11 -17.48
N THR A 221 -11.91 -12.14 -16.57
CA THR A 221 -13.08 -11.59 -15.88
C THR A 221 -13.97 -10.81 -16.86
N ASN A 222 -15.28 -10.93 -16.68
CA ASN A 222 -16.31 -10.20 -17.43
C ASN A 222 -17.50 -9.82 -16.53
N ALA A 223 -18.42 -9.05 -17.06
CA ALA A 223 -19.57 -8.55 -16.30
C ALA A 223 -20.47 -9.68 -15.77
N GLU A 224 -20.68 -10.73 -16.57
CA GLU A 224 -21.52 -11.87 -16.17
C GLU A 224 -20.91 -12.66 -15.02
N LYS A 225 -19.59 -12.89 -15.05
CA LYS A 225 -18.85 -13.57 -13.96
C LYS A 225 -18.93 -12.76 -12.67
N LEU A 226 -18.75 -11.44 -12.73
CA LEU A 226 -18.83 -10.56 -11.56
C LEU A 226 -20.26 -10.54 -10.99
N ALA A 227 -21.28 -10.38 -11.82
CA ALA A 227 -22.68 -10.35 -11.40
C ALA A 227 -23.12 -11.66 -10.74
N ALA A 228 -22.54 -12.80 -11.13
CA ALA A 228 -22.85 -14.12 -10.56
C ALA A 228 -22.25 -14.34 -9.15
N LEU A 229 -21.32 -13.50 -8.71
CA LEU A 229 -20.70 -13.62 -7.38
C LEU A 229 -21.70 -13.25 -6.26
N LYS A 230 -21.69 -14.06 -5.20
CA LYS A 230 -22.50 -13.78 -4.01
C LYS A 230 -21.82 -12.71 -3.15
N PRO A 231 -22.61 -11.89 -2.42
CA PRO A 231 -22.09 -11.04 -1.36
C PRO A 231 -21.22 -11.85 -0.38
N ALA A 232 -20.05 -11.31 -0.03
CA ALA A 232 -19.06 -12.05 0.76
C ALA A 232 -19.15 -11.76 2.27
N PHE A 233 -19.68 -10.60 2.67
CA PHE A 233 -19.58 -10.12 4.04
C PHE A 233 -20.94 -9.93 4.72
N ARG A 234 -21.95 -9.51 3.97
CA ARG A 234 -23.30 -9.23 4.48
C ARG A 234 -24.35 -9.95 3.64
N SER A 235 -25.31 -10.60 4.30
CA SER A 235 -26.46 -11.18 3.60
C SER A 235 -27.27 -10.08 2.90
N GLY A 236 -27.49 -10.21 1.59
CA GLY A 236 -28.14 -9.18 0.79
C GLY A 236 -27.26 -7.95 0.52
N GLY A 237 -25.99 -7.99 0.85
CA GLY A 237 -25.03 -6.93 0.57
C GLY A 237 -24.62 -6.85 -0.90
N THR A 238 -23.65 -5.98 -1.19
CA THR A 238 -23.19 -5.66 -2.55
C THR A 238 -21.70 -5.94 -2.76
N VAL A 239 -20.93 -6.05 -1.67
CA VAL A 239 -19.47 -6.30 -1.70
C VAL A 239 -19.19 -7.78 -1.90
N THR A 240 -18.39 -8.11 -2.91
CA THR A 240 -18.04 -9.49 -3.29
C THR A 240 -16.54 -9.67 -3.37
N ALA A 241 -16.09 -10.91 -3.50
CA ALA A 241 -14.68 -11.20 -3.79
C ALA A 241 -14.19 -10.64 -5.14
N GLY A 242 -15.09 -10.27 -6.06
CA GLY A 242 -14.74 -9.72 -7.36
C GLY A 242 -14.63 -8.18 -7.39
N ASN A 243 -15.24 -7.48 -6.42
CA ASN A 243 -15.21 -6.03 -6.32
C ASN A 243 -14.51 -5.52 -5.05
N SER A 244 -13.66 -6.39 -4.47
CA SER A 244 -12.77 -6.12 -3.34
C SER A 244 -11.34 -6.51 -3.70
N SER A 245 -10.35 -5.91 -3.04
CA SER A 245 -8.97 -6.37 -3.12
C SER A 245 -8.80 -7.75 -2.47
N GLY A 246 -7.77 -8.48 -2.88
CA GLY A 246 -7.43 -9.79 -2.34
C GLY A 246 -6.57 -9.74 -1.08
N ILE A 247 -6.32 -10.93 -0.54
CA ILE A 247 -5.30 -11.23 0.47
C ILE A 247 -4.03 -11.61 -0.29
N ASN A 248 -2.91 -10.93 -0.04
CA ASN A 248 -1.76 -10.99 -0.92
C ASN A 248 -0.43 -10.87 -0.18
N ASP A 249 0.64 -11.26 -0.86
CA ASP A 249 2.02 -11.16 -0.41
C ASP A 249 2.81 -10.22 -1.32
N GLY A 250 3.75 -9.46 -0.77
CA GLY A 250 4.62 -8.62 -1.59
C GLY A 250 5.45 -7.63 -0.77
N ALA A 251 6.44 -7.04 -1.43
CA ALA A 251 7.29 -5.99 -0.90
C ALA A 251 7.59 -4.93 -1.97
N ALA A 252 7.86 -3.70 -1.54
CA ALA A 252 8.34 -2.63 -2.40
C ALA A 252 9.29 -1.71 -1.63
N ALA A 253 10.33 -1.23 -2.30
CA ALA A 253 11.29 -0.29 -1.72
C ALA A 253 11.56 0.86 -2.68
N VAL A 254 11.88 2.02 -2.12
CA VAL A 254 12.38 3.20 -2.82
C VAL A 254 13.65 3.70 -2.13
N VAL A 255 14.52 4.36 -2.86
CA VAL A 255 15.63 5.14 -2.31
C VAL A 255 15.23 6.60 -2.30
N VAL A 256 15.26 7.20 -1.11
CA VAL A 256 14.96 8.61 -0.86
C VAL A 256 16.26 9.34 -0.61
N ALA A 257 16.48 10.44 -1.32
CA ALA A 257 17.66 11.28 -1.12
C ALA A 257 17.30 12.76 -0.96
N SER A 258 18.24 13.55 -0.43
CA SER A 258 18.19 14.99 -0.59
C SER A 258 18.45 15.36 -2.06
N GLU A 259 17.88 16.48 -2.52
CA GLU A 259 18.13 16.98 -3.88
C GLU A 259 19.62 17.30 -4.11
N GLU A 260 20.33 17.68 -3.05
CA GLU A 260 21.76 17.92 -3.06
C GLU A 260 22.54 16.62 -3.26
N LYS A 261 22.22 15.58 -2.48
CA LYS A 261 22.82 14.24 -2.62
C LYS A 261 22.56 13.65 -4.00
N ALA A 262 21.34 13.78 -4.53
CA ALA A 262 21.00 13.32 -5.88
C ALA A 262 21.90 13.99 -6.95
N ARG A 263 22.18 15.30 -6.78
CA ARG A 263 23.05 16.07 -7.67
C ARG A 263 24.52 15.63 -7.56
N GLU A 264 25.01 15.39 -6.36
CA GLU A 264 26.37 14.86 -6.12
C GLU A 264 26.57 13.50 -6.78
N LEU A 265 25.57 12.63 -6.71
CA LEU A 265 25.58 11.31 -7.34
C LEU A 265 25.39 11.36 -8.87
N GLY A 266 25.02 12.51 -9.43
CA GLY A 266 24.65 12.62 -10.84
C GLY A 266 23.37 11.80 -11.17
N ALA A 267 22.56 11.48 -10.19
CA ALA A 267 21.36 10.67 -10.35
C ALA A 267 20.19 11.51 -10.87
N ALA A 268 19.38 10.92 -11.76
CA ALA A 268 18.16 11.53 -12.26
C ALA A 268 16.97 11.00 -11.43
N PRO A 269 16.36 11.81 -10.53
CA PRO A 269 15.27 11.35 -9.70
C PRO A 269 14.04 10.96 -10.50
N LEU A 270 13.24 10.01 -10.00
CA LEU A 270 11.92 9.67 -10.53
C LEU A 270 10.89 10.76 -10.23
N GLY A 271 11.04 11.44 -9.09
CA GLY A 271 10.15 12.52 -8.68
C GLY A 271 10.58 13.17 -7.37
N VAL A 272 9.94 14.27 -7.06
CA VAL A 272 10.16 15.08 -5.85
C VAL A 272 8.94 14.94 -4.94
N PHE A 273 9.17 14.73 -3.65
CA PHE A 273 8.11 14.77 -2.65
C PHE A 273 7.68 16.22 -2.39
N VAL A 274 6.38 16.50 -2.60
CA VAL A 274 5.80 17.84 -2.39
C VAL A 274 5.20 17.98 -0.99
N GLY A 275 4.51 16.94 -0.52
CA GLY A 275 3.89 16.98 0.78
C GLY A 275 2.97 15.79 1.06
N SER A 276 2.45 15.74 2.28
CA SER A 276 1.54 14.69 2.72
C SER A 276 0.51 15.19 3.73
N ALA A 277 -0.57 14.41 3.87
CA ALA A 277 -1.53 14.60 4.94
C ALA A 277 -2.16 13.28 5.40
N VAL A 278 -2.63 13.29 6.64
CA VAL A 278 -3.43 12.22 7.23
C VAL A 278 -4.71 12.80 7.81
N ALA A 279 -5.75 11.99 7.85
CA ALA A 279 -7.03 12.34 8.47
C ALA A 279 -7.66 11.12 9.15
N GLY A 280 -8.40 11.36 10.22
CA GLY A 280 -9.26 10.36 10.86
C GLY A 280 -10.70 10.51 10.37
N VAL A 281 -11.43 9.40 10.33
CA VAL A 281 -12.87 9.32 10.03
C VAL A 281 -13.50 8.25 10.93
N ASP A 282 -14.83 8.15 10.91
CA ASP A 282 -15.55 7.07 11.59
C ASP A 282 -15.00 5.70 11.12
N PRO A 283 -14.54 4.82 12.04
CA PRO A 283 -14.03 3.50 11.72
C PRO A 283 -14.97 2.65 10.87
N ARG A 284 -16.27 2.80 11.01
CA ARG A 284 -17.30 2.05 10.30
C ARG A 284 -17.36 2.38 8.80
N VAL A 285 -16.81 3.53 8.41
CA VAL A 285 -16.74 3.98 7.01
C VAL A 285 -15.30 4.37 6.65
N MET A 286 -14.32 3.60 7.13
CA MET A 286 -12.89 3.88 6.95
C MET A 286 -12.50 4.17 5.50
N GLY A 287 -13.26 3.62 4.53
CA GLY A 287 -13.02 3.76 3.10
C GLY A 287 -13.01 5.21 2.60
N ILE A 288 -13.71 6.13 3.30
CA ILE A 288 -13.72 7.55 2.92
C ILE A 288 -12.52 8.36 3.45
N GLY A 289 -11.63 7.75 4.23
CA GLY A 289 -10.45 8.40 4.79
C GLY A 289 -9.60 9.21 3.79
N PRO A 290 -9.41 8.75 2.53
CA PRO A 290 -8.73 9.54 1.49
C PRO A 290 -9.32 10.93 1.27
N ILE A 291 -10.64 11.10 1.37
CA ILE A 291 -11.32 12.37 1.06
C ILE A 291 -10.78 13.53 1.92
N PRO A 292 -10.86 13.49 3.25
CA PRO A 292 -10.32 14.58 4.07
C PRO A 292 -8.77 14.64 4.04
N ALA A 293 -8.08 13.51 3.81
CA ALA A 293 -6.62 13.52 3.71
C ALA A 293 -6.16 14.26 2.44
N VAL A 294 -6.76 13.99 1.29
CA VAL A 294 -6.45 14.66 0.01
C VAL A 294 -6.81 16.14 0.07
N ARG A 295 -8.02 16.50 0.52
CA ARG A 295 -8.43 17.91 0.67
C ARG A 295 -7.43 18.70 1.51
N LYS A 296 -7.04 18.16 2.65
CA LYS A 296 -6.06 18.76 3.56
C LYS A 296 -4.66 18.90 2.94
N LEU A 297 -4.24 17.90 2.15
CA LEU A 297 -2.96 17.93 1.45
C LEU A 297 -2.94 19.01 0.40
N LEU A 298 -3.93 19.06 -0.48
CA LEU A 298 -4.02 20.02 -1.58
C LEU A 298 -4.15 21.45 -1.08
N GLU A 299 -4.95 21.68 -0.03
CA GLU A 299 -5.03 22.99 0.64
C GLU A 299 -3.66 23.47 1.15
N ARG A 300 -2.87 22.58 1.78
CA ARG A 300 -1.53 22.92 2.27
C ARG A 300 -0.51 23.17 1.16
N ALA A 301 -0.64 22.43 0.06
CA ALA A 301 0.24 22.54 -1.09
C ALA A 301 -0.12 23.76 -1.97
N GLY A 302 -1.32 24.33 -1.82
CA GLY A 302 -1.83 25.40 -2.68
C GLY A 302 -2.08 24.94 -4.12
N ILE A 303 -2.44 23.65 -4.30
CA ILE A 303 -2.63 22.99 -5.60
C ILE A 303 -4.09 22.58 -5.75
N GLY A 304 -4.70 22.86 -6.89
CA GLY A 304 -6.06 22.43 -7.23
C GLY A 304 -6.13 20.95 -7.61
N ILE A 305 -7.28 20.32 -7.42
CA ILE A 305 -7.48 18.91 -7.80
C ILE A 305 -7.37 18.71 -9.32
N ASP A 306 -7.71 19.67 -10.11
CA ASP A 306 -7.62 19.71 -11.57
C ASP A 306 -6.17 19.79 -12.09
N GLU A 307 -5.23 20.26 -11.27
CA GLU A 307 -3.80 20.26 -11.57
C GLU A 307 -3.15 18.87 -11.38
N ILE A 308 -3.87 17.91 -10.80
CA ILE A 308 -3.37 16.53 -10.63
C ILE A 308 -3.49 15.78 -11.95
N ASP A 309 -2.37 15.27 -12.45
CA ASP A 309 -2.29 14.53 -13.72
C ASP A 309 -2.57 13.04 -13.56
N LEU A 310 -2.15 12.45 -12.43
CA LEU A 310 -2.35 11.05 -12.12
C LEU A 310 -2.69 10.84 -10.64
N VAL A 311 -3.53 9.85 -10.38
CA VAL A 311 -3.92 9.43 -9.04
C VAL A 311 -3.77 7.91 -8.92
N GLU A 312 -3.00 7.47 -7.95
CA GLU A 312 -2.99 6.09 -7.48
C GLU A 312 -3.80 6.03 -6.18
N LEU A 313 -5.03 5.53 -6.27
CA LEU A 313 -5.97 5.32 -5.19
C LEU A 313 -6.03 3.83 -4.88
N ASN A 314 -5.68 3.42 -3.67
CA ASN A 314 -5.79 2.02 -3.29
C ASN A 314 -7.25 1.54 -3.32
N GLU A 315 -7.52 0.51 -4.11
CA GLU A 315 -8.85 -0.07 -4.30
C GLU A 315 -9.11 -1.17 -3.27
N ALA A 316 -9.25 -0.82 -1.99
CA ALA A 316 -9.62 -1.82 -0.99
C ALA A 316 -11.00 -2.43 -1.30
N PHE A 317 -11.94 -1.59 -1.71
CA PHE A 317 -13.29 -1.94 -2.18
C PHE A 317 -13.70 -1.01 -3.32
N ALA A 318 -14.45 -1.54 -4.30
CA ALA A 318 -15.00 -0.70 -5.37
C ALA A 318 -15.94 0.38 -4.83
N SER A 319 -16.76 0.05 -3.83
CA SER A 319 -17.66 1.03 -3.16
C SER A 319 -16.89 2.22 -2.61
N GLN A 320 -15.80 1.97 -1.89
CA GLN A 320 -14.94 3.00 -1.32
C GLN A 320 -14.28 3.86 -2.41
N SER A 321 -13.72 3.21 -3.45
CA SER A 321 -13.03 3.92 -4.52
C SER A 321 -13.96 4.85 -5.29
N LEU A 322 -15.17 4.38 -5.63
CA LEU A 322 -16.19 5.17 -6.30
C LEU A 322 -16.61 6.40 -5.49
N VAL A 323 -16.79 6.24 -4.17
CA VAL A 323 -17.13 7.37 -3.29
C VAL A 323 -15.99 8.39 -3.25
N VAL A 324 -14.74 7.95 -3.11
CA VAL A 324 -13.59 8.85 -3.10
C VAL A 324 -13.48 9.63 -4.41
N ILE A 325 -13.63 8.96 -5.55
CA ILE A 325 -13.59 9.60 -6.88
C ILE A 325 -14.69 10.65 -7.02
N ARG A 326 -15.94 10.29 -6.65
CA ARG A 326 -17.11 11.20 -6.73
C ARG A 326 -16.95 12.42 -5.81
N GLU A 327 -16.57 12.20 -4.56
CA GLU A 327 -16.48 13.25 -3.54
C GLU A 327 -15.31 14.23 -3.74
N LEU A 328 -14.22 13.77 -4.38
CA LEU A 328 -13.09 14.61 -4.72
C LEU A 328 -13.22 15.23 -6.12
N GLY A 329 -14.18 14.81 -6.92
CA GLY A 329 -14.32 15.25 -8.31
C GLY A 329 -13.16 14.81 -9.21
N LEU A 330 -12.60 13.62 -8.93
CA LEU A 330 -11.49 13.09 -9.73
C LEU A 330 -11.96 12.67 -11.13
N ASP A 331 -11.12 12.93 -12.10
CA ASP A 331 -11.28 12.39 -13.45
C ASP A 331 -10.91 10.89 -13.44
N ASP A 332 -11.88 10.04 -13.70
CA ASP A 332 -11.73 8.59 -13.74
C ASP A 332 -10.62 8.12 -14.69
N GLU A 333 -10.33 8.86 -15.75
CA GLU A 333 -9.28 8.54 -16.71
C GLU A 333 -7.87 8.85 -16.20
N LYS A 334 -7.75 9.55 -15.07
CA LYS A 334 -6.51 9.83 -14.36
C LYS A 334 -6.27 8.92 -13.14
N VAL A 335 -7.29 8.12 -12.73
CA VAL A 335 -7.21 7.26 -11.55
C VAL A 335 -6.85 5.83 -11.93
N ASN A 336 -5.80 5.27 -11.30
CA ASN A 336 -5.39 3.87 -11.46
C ASN A 336 -5.34 3.43 -12.93
N VAL A 337 -4.64 4.19 -13.72
CA VAL A 337 -4.61 4.06 -15.19
C VAL A 337 -4.05 2.71 -15.68
N ASN A 338 -3.31 2.02 -14.84
CA ASN A 338 -2.74 0.69 -15.08
C ASN A 338 -3.44 -0.42 -14.27
N GLY A 339 -4.66 -0.15 -13.76
CA GLY A 339 -5.37 -1.02 -12.84
C GLY A 339 -4.94 -0.79 -11.38
N GLY A 340 -5.81 -1.12 -10.43
CA GLY A 340 -5.57 -0.95 -9.00
C GLY A 340 -5.67 -2.25 -8.21
N ALA A 341 -5.79 -2.14 -6.89
CA ALA A 341 -5.69 -3.27 -5.96
C ALA A 341 -6.77 -4.36 -6.14
N ILE A 342 -7.91 -4.06 -6.73
CA ILE A 342 -8.91 -5.08 -7.09
C ILE A 342 -8.33 -6.05 -8.13
N ALA A 343 -7.54 -5.56 -9.07
CA ALA A 343 -6.84 -6.39 -10.03
C ALA A 343 -5.52 -6.94 -9.48
N LEU A 344 -4.67 -6.05 -8.95
CA LEU A 344 -3.29 -6.35 -8.53
C LEU A 344 -3.21 -7.13 -7.22
N GLY A 345 -4.10 -6.82 -6.25
CA GLY A 345 -4.01 -7.29 -4.88
C GLY A 345 -3.57 -6.20 -3.89
N HIS A 346 -3.65 -6.52 -2.58
CA HIS A 346 -3.40 -5.54 -1.51
C HIS A 346 -2.58 -6.12 -0.35
N PRO A 347 -1.27 -6.37 -0.53
CA PRO A 347 -0.37 -6.65 0.59
C PRO A 347 -0.26 -5.38 1.44
N LEU A 348 -0.81 -5.38 2.66
CA LEU A 348 -1.10 -4.16 3.44
C LEU A 348 0.12 -3.25 3.58
N GLY A 349 1.22 -3.77 4.10
CA GLY A 349 2.44 -2.99 4.33
C GLY A 349 3.13 -2.51 3.06
N MET A 350 3.05 -3.28 1.97
CA MET A 350 3.65 -2.96 0.68
C MET A 350 2.87 -1.89 -0.08
N SER A 351 1.53 -1.95 -0.04
CA SER A 351 0.68 -1.27 -1.04
C SER A 351 0.97 0.21 -1.20
N GLY A 352 1.17 0.94 -0.09
CA GLY A 352 1.49 2.37 -0.17
C GLY A 352 2.79 2.67 -0.90
N ALA A 353 3.80 1.80 -0.77
CA ALA A 353 5.07 1.94 -1.50
C ALA A 353 4.89 1.57 -2.99
N ARG A 354 4.11 0.53 -3.30
CA ARG A 354 3.79 0.15 -4.68
C ARG A 354 3.08 1.29 -5.41
N LEU A 355 2.09 1.95 -4.78
CA LEU A 355 1.40 3.10 -5.39
C LEU A 355 2.39 4.21 -5.77
N VAL A 356 3.37 4.53 -4.90
CA VAL A 356 4.37 5.56 -5.19
C VAL A 356 5.25 5.16 -6.38
N VAL A 357 5.71 3.91 -6.43
CA VAL A 357 6.55 3.43 -7.54
C VAL A 357 5.78 3.51 -8.86
N SER A 358 4.59 2.91 -8.93
CA SER A 358 3.77 2.91 -10.16
C SER A 358 3.37 4.32 -10.59
N LEU A 359 3.02 5.19 -9.62
CA LEU A 359 2.69 6.59 -9.87
C LEU A 359 3.85 7.33 -10.55
N LEU A 360 5.07 7.22 -10.02
CA LEU A 360 6.23 7.95 -10.52
C LEU A 360 6.66 7.45 -11.90
N HIS A 361 6.67 6.15 -12.13
CA HIS A 361 6.97 5.57 -13.44
C HIS A 361 5.95 6.02 -14.49
N GLU A 362 4.65 5.97 -14.17
CA GLU A 362 3.61 6.36 -15.11
C GLU A 362 3.57 7.88 -15.34
N LEU A 363 3.80 8.68 -14.30
CA LEU A 363 3.88 10.13 -14.39
C LEU A 363 5.01 10.55 -15.34
N ARG A 364 6.18 9.90 -15.23
CA ARG A 364 7.33 10.09 -16.13
C ARG A 364 6.97 9.70 -17.58
N ARG A 365 6.32 8.55 -17.76
CA ARG A 365 5.95 8.01 -19.08
C ARG A 365 4.96 8.92 -19.82
N ARG A 366 4.00 9.52 -19.10
CA ARG A 366 2.98 10.41 -19.66
C ARG A 366 3.41 11.87 -19.75
N GLY A 367 4.52 12.25 -19.14
CA GLY A 367 4.96 13.63 -19.07
C GLY A 367 4.10 14.52 -18.17
N GLY A 368 3.29 13.92 -17.28
CA GLY A 368 2.50 14.64 -16.26
C GLY A 368 3.38 15.32 -15.23
N ARG A 369 2.85 16.30 -14.52
CA ARG A 369 3.57 17.08 -13.51
C ARG A 369 3.30 16.55 -12.11
N TYR A 370 2.04 16.51 -11.69
CA TYR A 370 1.66 16.15 -10.33
C TYR A 370 1.00 14.78 -10.26
N GLY A 371 1.48 13.98 -9.32
CA GLY A 371 0.94 12.67 -9.01
C GLY A 371 0.53 12.55 -7.54
N LEU A 372 -0.65 12.00 -7.29
CA LEU A 372 -1.25 11.81 -5.98
C LEU A 372 -1.36 10.32 -5.65
N ALA A 373 -0.75 9.89 -4.53
CA ALA A 373 -0.96 8.56 -3.96
C ALA A 373 -1.82 8.66 -2.70
N THR A 374 -2.87 7.85 -2.58
CA THR A 374 -3.77 7.88 -1.42
C THR A 374 -4.37 6.53 -1.09
N LEU A 375 -4.56 6.27 0.21
CA LEU A 375 -5.14 5.04 0.74
C LEU A 375 -6.13 5.32 1.86
N CYS A 376 -7.18 4.50 1.91
CA CYS A 376 -7.95 4.29 3.13
C CYS A 376 -7.17 3.38 4.08
N VAL A 377 -7.41 3.53 5.36
CA VAL A 377 -6.67 2.82 6.41
C VAL A 377 -7.66 2.28 7.43
N GLY A 378 -7.52 1.03 7.80
CA GLY A 378 -8.35 0.40 8.83
C GLY A 378 -8.42 1.22 10.11
N VAL A 379 -9.48 1.00 10.88
CA VAL A 379 -9.80 1.78 12.10
C VAL A 379 -10.03 3.29 11.81
N GLY A 380 -10.50 3.61 10.60
CA GLY A 380 -11.01 4.95 10.27
C GLY A 380 -9.94 6.02 10.04
N GLN A 381 -9.03 5.80 9.09
CA GLN A 381 -8.05 6.82 8.70
C GLN A 381 -7.90 6.90 7.18
N GLY A 382 -7.27 7.97 6.70
CA GLY A 382 -6.78 8.12 5.34
C GLY A 382 -5.42 8.79 5.31
N GLN A 383 -4.63 8.47 4.30
CA GLN A 383 -3.34 9.09 4.05
C GLN A 383 -3.20 9.45 2.58
N ALA A 384 -2.58 10.59 2.31
CA ALA A 384 -2.28 11.06 0.96
C ALA A 384 -0.87 11.63 0.90
N ALA A 385 -0.20 11.44 -0.24
CA ALA A 385 1.10 12.03 -0.56
C ALA A 385 1.08 12.56 -2.00
N LEU A 386 1.71 13.71 -2.21
CA LEU A 386 1.82 14.39 -3.49
C LEU A 386 3.27 14.40 -3.94
N PHE A 387 3.48 14.05 -5.20
CA PHE A 387 4.77 14.04 -5.86
C PHE A 387 4.73 14.90 -7.12
N GLU A 388 5.87 15.51 -7.45
CA GLU A 388 6.09 16.25 -8.67
C GLU A 388 7.14 15.54 -9.52
N ARG A 389 6.89 15.38 -10.82
CA ARG A 389 7.89 14.85 -11.76
C ARG A 389 9.02 15.86 -11.93
N VAL A 390 10.25 15.37 -12.02
CA VAL A 390 11.44 16.16 -12.35
C VAL A 390 11.54 16.39 -13.86
#